data_504f6326863ccb2ca9bd86ee0127d989
#
_entry.id   504f6326863ccb2ca9bd86ee0127d989
#
_cell.length_a   1.000
_cell.length_b   1.000
_cell.length_c   1.000
_cell.angle_alpha   90.00
_cell.angle_beta   90.00
_cell.angle_gamma   90.00
#
_symmetry.space_group_name_H-M   'P 1'
#
loop_
_entity.id
_entity.type
_entity.pdbx_description
1 polymer ?
#
loop_
_entity_poly.entity_id
_entity_poly.type
_entity_poly.pdbx_seq_one_letter_code
_entity_poly.pdbx_strand_id
1 'polypeptide(L)'
;MKHKKIQKYEFKFHDLGEGLHRGTIIKCLCKVGDIVKEGQKLFEVETDKLTDTLLSPVDGVIIEIKCSPSDEVQLNQVLAIIEREVEE
;
A
#
# COMPACT_ATOMS: atom_id res chain seq x y z
N MET A 1 21.67 -17.87 17.31
CA MET A 1 20.79 -18.14 16.19
C MET A 1 19.81 -16.98 16.04
N LYS A 2 19.67 -16.45 14.84
CA LYS A 2 18.71 -15.37 14.59
C LYS A 2 17.31 -15.94 14.43
N HIS A 3 16.34 -15.29 15.02
CA HIS A 3 14.94 -15.64 14.89
C HIS A 3 14.27 -14.71 13.91
N LYS A 4 13.38 -15.26 13.09
CA LYS A 4 12.55 -14.48 12.19
C LYS A 4 11.15 -14.39 12.77
N LYS A 5 10.55 -13.25 12.59
CA LYS A 5 9.23 -12.92 13.11
C LYS A 5 8.37 -12.46 11.95
N ILE A 6 7.13 -12.90 11.95
CA ILE A 6 6.15 -12.45 10.94
C ILE A 6 5.48 -11.19 11.47
N GLN A 7 5.45 -10.16 10.66
CA GLN A 7 4.83 -8.88 10.98
C GLN A 7 3.79 -8.55 9.91
N LYS A 8 2.65 -8.04 10.33
CA LYS A 8 1.63 -7.50 9.43
C LYS A 8 1.86 -6.01 9.31
N TYR A 9 2.20 -5.56 8.12
CA TYR A 9 2.46 -4.17 7.80
C TYR A 9 1.18 -3.56 7.21
N GLU A 10 0.70 -2.49 7.83
CA GLU A 10 -0.45 -1.76 7.31
C GLU A 10 0.01 -0.74 6.28
N PHE A 11 -0.29 -0.99 5.01
CA PHE A 11 0.02 -0.03 3.95
C PHE A 11 -1.08 1.01 3.89
N LYS A 12 -0.73 2.26 4.18
CA LYS A 12 -1.69 3.37 4.29
C LYS A 12 -1.52 4.36 3.16
N PHE A 13 -2.61 5.06 2.83
CA PHE A 13 -2.54 6.22 1.96
C PHE A 13 -1.80 7.34 2.71
N HIS A 14 -0.68 7.80 2.14
CA HIS A 14 0.14 8.83 2.76
C HIS A 14 0.11 10.11 1.93
N ASP A 15 0.54 11.22 2.54
CA ASP A 15 0.65 12.51 1.86
C ASP A 15 1.64 12.40 0.71
N LEU A 16 1.21 12.81 -0.48
CA LEU A 16 2.02 12.76 -1.70
C LEU A 16 2.88 14.03 -1.88
N GLY A 17 3.04 14.83 -0.81
CA GLY A 17 3.91 15.99 -0.83
C GLY A 17 3.22 17.30 -1.20
N GLU A 18 1.90 17.27 -1.43
CA GLU A 18 1.12 18.45 -1.87
C GLU A 18 0.09 18.89 -0.83
N GLY A 19 0.20 18.37 0.40
CA GLY A 19 -0.79 18.66 1.44
C GLY A 19 -2.13 18.00 1.16
N LEU A 20 -2.15 16.94 0.37
CA LEU A 20 -3.37 16.27 -0.04
C LEU A 20 -3.81 15.29 1.04
N HIS A 21 -5.09 15.31 1.38
CA HIS A 21 -5.65 14.47 2.44
C HIS A 21 -6.56 13.36 1.93
N ARG A 22 -6.83 13.33 0.63
CA ARG A 22 -7.70 12.32 0.03
C ARG A 22 -7.37 12.13 -1.45
N GLY A 23 -7.79 10.98 -1.95
CA GLY A 23 -7.64 10.64 -3.37
C GLY A 23 -8.65 9.59 -3.76
N THR A 24 -8.65 9.24 -5.03
CA THR A 24 -9.51 8.20 -5.59
C THR A 24 -8.62 7.10 -6.15
N ILE A 25 -8.88 5.85 -5.78
CA ILE A 25 -8.17 4.71 -6.33
C ILE A 25 -8.60 4.56 -7.80
N ILE A 26 -7.63 4.65 -8.71
CA ILE A 26 -7.88 4.44 -10.14
C ILE A 26 -7.75 2.96 -10.45
N LYS A 27 -6.71 2.32 -9.95
CA LYS A 27 -6.38 0.94 -10.30
C LYS A 27 -5.66 0.24 -9.16
N CYS A 28 -6.01 -1.02 -8.92
CA CYS A 28 -5.27 -1.91 -8.03
C CYS A 28 -4.29 -2.70 -8.89
N LEU A 29 -2.99 -2.55 -8.64
CA LEU A 29 -1.93 -3.20 -9.41
C LEU A 29 -1.42 -4.47 -8.73
N CYS A 30 -2.02 -4.83 -7.61
CA CYS A 30 -1.68 -6.02 -6.84
C CYS A 30 -2.96 -6.74 -6.44
N LYS A 31 -2.81 -7.98 -5.99
CA LYS A 31 -3.93 -8.79 -5.51
C LYS A 31 -3.47 -9.62 -4.33
N VAL A 32 -4.43 -10.13 -3.57
CA VAL A 32 -4.16 -11.02 -2.44
C VAL A 32 -3.38 -12.23 -2.92
N GLY A 33 -2.30 -12.55 -2.22
CA GLY A 33 -1.39 -13.64 -2.56
C GLY A 33 -0.16 -13.21 -3.35
N ASP A 34 -0.13 -11.97 -3.85
CA ASP A 34 1.03 -11.49 -4.60
C ASP A 34 2.24 -11.32 -3.68
N ILE A 35 3.40 -11.76 -4.17
CA ILE A 35 4.68 -11.48 -3.54
C ILE A 35 5.14 -10.12 -4.08
N VAL A 36 5.39 -9.18 -3.19
CA VAL A 36 5.81 -7.83 -3.59
C VAL A 36 7.19 -7.51 -3.06
N LYS A 37 7.88 -6.64 -3.76
CA LYS A 37 9.20 -6.13 -3.37
C LYS A 37 9.09 -4.64 -3.08
N GLU A 38 9.99 -4.14 -2.26
CA GLU A 38 10.10 -2.70 -2.01
C GLU A 38 10.21 -1.96 -3.34
N GLY A 39 9.42 -0.91 -3.51
CA GLY A 39 9.37 -0.13 -4.74
C GLY A 39 8.40 -0.65 -5.80
N GLN A 40 7.78 -1.80 -5.56
CA GLN A 40 6.81 -2.35 -6.51
C GLN A 40 5.51 -1.54 -6.46
N LYS A 41 4.93 -1.29 -7.61
CA LYS A 41 3.69 -0.52 -7.76
C LYS A 41 2.50 -1.31 -7.20
N LEU A 42 1.73 -0.70 -6.31
CA LEU A 42 0.58 -1.32 -5.68
C LEU A 42 -0.76 -0.73 -6.12
N PHE A 43 -0.85 0.60 -6.20
CA PHE A 43 -2.09 1.29 -6.54
C PHE A 43 -1.79 2.53 -7.36
N GLU A 44 -2.69 2.86 -8.30
CA GLU A 44 -2.71 4.18 -8.91
C GLU A 44 -3.80 5.00 -8.25
N VAL A 45 -3.48 6.23 -7.86
CA VAL A 45 -4.41 7.15 -7.22
C VAL A 45 -4.45 8.48 -7.96
N GLU A 46 -5.63 9.10 -7.97
CA GLU A 46 -5.83 10.42 -8.55
C GLU A 46 -6.27 11.38 -7.44
N THR A 47 -5.71 12.57 -7.48
CA THR A 47 -6.10 13.65 -6.57
C THR A 47 -6.45 14.88 -7.41
N ASP A 48 -6.85 15.98 -6.75
CA ASP A 48 -7.18 17.22 -7.45
C ASP A 48 -6.01 17.76 -8.27
N LYS A 49 -4.79 17.45 -7.87
CA LYS A 49 -3.59 18.09 -8.44
C LYS A 49 -2.73 17.15 -9.27
N LEU A 50 -2.79 15.84 -9.00
CA LEU A 50 -1.90 14.90 -9.67
C LEU A 50 -2.47 13.49 -9.67
N THR A 51 -1.90 12.66 -10.55
CA THR A 51 -2.08 11.22 -10.55
C THR A 51 -0.73 10.62 -10.16
N ASP A 52 -0.73 9.69 -9.22
CA ASP A 52 0.51 9.09 -8.73
C ASP A 52 0.32 7.59 -8.51
N THR A 53 1.43 6.90 -8.37
CA THR A 53 1.45 5.47 -8.10
C THR A 53 2.02 5.25 -6.71
N LEU A 54 1.31 4.50 -5.88
CA LEU A 54 1.75 4.15 -4.55
C LEU A 54 2.59 2.88 -4.62
N LEU A 55 3.78 2.93 -4.03
CA LEU A 55 4.77 1.86 -4.09
C LEU A 55 4.86 1.15 -2.75
N SER A 56 5.16 -0.15 -2.79
CA SER A 56 5.38 -0.91 -1.56
C SER A 56 6.66 -0.43 -0.86
N PRO A 57 6.59 -0.10 0.43
CA PRO A 57 7.77 0.26 1.20
C PRO A 57 8.54 -0.94 1.75
N VAL A 58 8.01 -2.14 1.56
CA VAL A 58 8.58 -3.37 2.14
C VAL A 58 8.47 -4.53 1.16
N ASP A 59 9.28 -5.56 1.39
CA ASP A 59 9.13 -6.86 0.75
C ASP A 59 8.11 -7.67 1.55
N GLY A 60 7.27 -8.44 0.90
CA GLY A 60 6.31 -9.29 1.61
C GLY A 60 5.26 -9.88 0.69
N VAL A 61 4.16 -10.30 1.30
CA VAL A 61 3.03 -10.93 0.60
C VAL A 61 1.77 -10.14 0.93
N ILE A 62 1.00 -9.79 -0.08
CA ILE A 62 -0.30 -9.14 0.10
C ILE A 62 -1.27 -10.17 0.70
N ILE A 63 -1.74 -9.92 1.91
CA ILE A 63 -2.71 -10.82 2.56
C ILE A 63 -4.11 -10.24 2.61
N GLU A 64 -4.26 -8.93 2.43
CA GLU A 64 -5.57 -8.29 2.41
C GLU A 64 -5.50 -7.01 1.58
N ILE A 65 -6.55 -6.71 0.83
CA ILE A 65 -6.71 -5.44 0.12
C ILE A 65 -8.03 -4.83 0.60
N LYS A 66 -7.96 -3.59 1.10
CA LYS A 66 -9.09 -2.92 1.75
C LYS A 66 -9.70 -1.80 0.91
N CYS A 67 -9.31 -1.70 -0.35
CA CYS A 67 -9.87 -0.69 -1.26
C CYS A 67 -10.07 -1.28 -2.65
N SER A 68 -10.88 -0.61 -3.44
CA SER A 68 -11.23 -1.03 -4.80
C SER A 68 -11.13 0.17 -5.74
N PRO A 69 -11.01 -0.05 -7.06
CA PRO A 69 -11.08 1.04 -8.03
C PRO A 69 -12.34 1.88 -7.81
N SER A 70 -12.21 3.18 -7.97
CA SER A 70 -13.24 4.20 -7.73
C SER A 70 -13.49 4.55 -6.27
N ASP A 71 -12.88 3.85 -5.31
CA ASP A 71 -13.00 4.20 -3.90
C ASP A 71 -12.28 5.51 -3.61
N GLU A 72 -12.92 6.37 -2.84
CA GLU A 72 -12.28 7.54 -2.27
C GLU A 72 -11.57 7.11 -0.99
N VAL A 73 -10.31 7.49 -0.86
CA VAL A 73 -9.49 7.14 0.30
C VAL A 73 -8.95 8.40 0.96
N GLN A 74 -8.73 8.33 2.26
CA GLN A 74 -8.27 9.45 3.06
C GLN A 74 -6.89 9.18 3.64
N LEU A 75 -6.22 10.26 4.02
CA LEU A 75 -4.89 10.19 4.64
C LEU A 75 -4.92 9.22 5.83
N ASN A 76 -3.93 8.34 5.89
CA ASN A 76 -3.76 7.31 6.92
C ASN A 76 -4.77 6.16 6.86
N GLN A 77 -5.63 6.12 5.86
CA GLN A 77 -6.51 4.98 5.65
C GLN A 77 -5.70 3.77 5.19
N VAL A 78 -5.97 2.61 5.79
CA VAL A 78 -5.29 1.36 5.42
C VAL A 78 -5.83 0.88 4.08
N LEU A 79 -4.94 0.66 3.12
CA LEU A 79 -5.30 0.20 1.77
C LEU A 79 -5.04 -1.28 1.58
N ALA A 80 -4.03 -1.82 2.26
CA ALA A 80 -3.66 -3.22 2.15
C ALA A 80 -2.87 -3.67 3.37
N ILE A 81 -2.85 -4.97 3.61
CA ILE A 81 -2.01 -5.56 4.65
C ILE A 81 -0.95 -6.41 3.95
N ILE A 82 0.30 -6.17 4.29
CA ILE A 82 1.44 -6.89 3.75
C ILE A 82 2.08 -7.69 4.88
N GLU A 83 2.15 -9.00 4.70
CA GLU A 83 2.85 -9.85 5.66
C GLU A 83 4.32 -9.91 5.29
N ARG A 84 5.18 -9.64 6.26
CA ARG A 84 6.62 -9.57 6.03
C ARG A 84 7.38 -10.31 7.12
N GLU A 85 8.59 -10.75 6.79
CA GLU A 85 9.51 -11.30 7.76
C GLU A 85 10.46 -10.21 8.25
N VAL A 86 10.64 -10.14 9.55
CA VAL A 86 11.62 -9.23 10.17
C VAL A 86 12.50 -10.04 11.11
N GLU A 87 13.75 -9.60 11.28
CA GLU A 87 14.65 -10.22 12.26
C GLU A 87 14.44 -9.58 13.63
N GLU A 88 14.49 -10.41 14.65
CA GLU A 88 14.46 -9.93 16.03
C GLU A 88 15.85 -9.53 16.49
#